data_160c2bab73ec3d7b7ca1aa28b9d5b027
#
_entry.id   160c2bab73ec3d7b7ca1aa28b9d5b027
#
_cell.length_a   1.000
_cell.length_b   1.000
_cell.length_c   1.000
_cell.angle_alpha   90.00
_cell.angle_beta   90.00
_cell.angle_gamma   90.00
#
_symmetry.space_group_name_H-M   'P 1'
#
loop_
_entity.id
_entity.type
_entity.pdbx_description
1 polymer ?
#
loop_
_entity_poly.entity_id
_entity_poly.type
_entity_poly.pdbx_seq_one_letter_code
_entity_poly.pdbx_strand_id
1 'polypeptide(L)'
;MSTYNWIETTAWQLQFFGLPNRVPWPVDAKQPNPEKGEFDMPSLVRGVEACMASEPAIIGPWRGFLAASENFQEMTEALEDQEYAHASELLTEIEKAHPGSPYGLFHQAYVHRQSGNDPEAVRLYAEASQKAPGVPFIWNNLGAMLAENGERDKAVAAFMNAANLNQNDAVALESLVQLKAAVKLLRDQKDPNSAVYVPVEQFREMAGGQLEQLSANLDQLVAFGEQMIRDGIIADVGVKALEKADSLRPNDPRTLAALGAGYRLTGAFDKSKAAFEKFAAARPNDAWGFFNIAQTCNAAGDKVGERAALEQTIERDPNIQAALGIYFDLQNDHGPEKEKTLVEFAEKRGAWMPLLLASSVARQRGDILAAVAHAAKAFERNPNSEEILLQYSAMLGDAGDAATLDLVIQPAVSGGRFSKRLDWNYAQSLKQVGKTQQAIEVLRRAQLGDAPDDFKSAAATAVEFWTGLRAQSGETLEVHRSGQLLRPVLLSLEDGEGGVLIHPRAPLPAQHKFPWRAKENGGTEARVRLQQGQAGLGDAPKPLGVFVVKNVTPSADGPANIDCRVEAAPDGRLLFSAGQDGRMLPVEWAGLA
;
A
#
# COMPACT_ATOMS: atom_id res chain seq x y z
N MET A 1 -38.70 -37.89 20.05
CA MET A 1 -37.94 -36.64 19.92
C MET A 1 -36.99 -36.82 18.76
N SER A 2 -36.82 -35.81 17.90
CA SER A 2 -35.86 -35.90 16.79
C SER A 2 -34.43 -36.09 17.35
N THR A 3 -33.65 -36.97 16.76
CA THR A 3 -32.27 -37.23 17.14
C THR A 3 -31.29 -36.25 16.45
N TYR A 4 -31.82 -35.35 15.60
CA TYR A 4 -31.06 -34.35 14.88
C TYR A 4 -31.84 -33.03 14.78
N ASN A 5 -31.11 -31.93 14.57
CA ASN A 5 -31.60 -30.61 14.22
C ASN A 5 -31.06 -30.19 12.83
N TRP A 6 -31.81 -29.32 12.13
CA TRP A 6 -31.32 -28.69 10.91
C TRP A 6 -30.54 -27.42 11.26
N ILE A 7 -29.30 -27.31 10.78
CA ILE A 7 -28.49 -26.09 10.85
C ILE A 7 -28.49 -25.44 9.47
N GLU A 8 -28.93 -24.20 9.38
CA GLU A 8 -28.87 -23.42 8.14
C GLU A 8 -27.53 -22.68 8.06
N THR A 9 -26.94 -22.65 6.85
CA THR A 9 -25.67 -21.97 6.59
C THR A 9 -25.56 -21.57 5.12
N THR A 10 -24.86 -20.46 4.86
CA THR A 10 -24.52 -19.98 3.52
C THR A 10 -23.06 -20.27 3.16
N ALA A 11 -22.39 -21.17 3.89
CA ALA A 11 -20.99 -21.50 3.64
C ALA A 11 -20.76 -21.94 2.18
N TRP A 12 -19.81 -21.30 1.50
CA TRP A 12 -19.49 -21.59 0.11
C TRP A 12 -19.02 -23.04 -0.13
N GLN A 13 -18.44 -23.67 0.91
CA GLN A 13 -18.01 -25.07 0.88
C GLN A 13 -19.16 -26.01 0.56
N LEU A 14 -20.35 -25.77 1.12
CA LEU A 14 -21.53 -26.57 0.79
C LEU A 14 -21.95 -26.39 -0.67
N GLN A 15 -21.91 -25.16 -1.16
CA GLN A 15 -22.21 -24.88 -2.57
C GLN A 15 -21.19 -25.59 -3.48
N PHE A 16 -19.91 -25.58 -3.12
CA PHE A 16 -18.86 -26.23 -3.90
C PHE A 16 -19.08 -27.74 -4.02
N PHE A 17 -19.51 -28.38 -2.95
CA PHE A 17 -19.87 -29.80 -2.99
C PHE A 17 -21.30 -30.07 -3.53
N GLY A 18 -22.06 -29.05 -3.91
CA GLY A 18 -23.42 -29.21 -4.41
C GLY A 18 -24.40 -29.66 -3.33
N LEU A 19 -24.13 -29.27 -2.09
CA LEU A 19 -24.91 -29.65 -0.93
C LEU A 19 -25.97 -28.57 -0.61
N PRO A 20 -27.11 -28.96 -0.05
CA PRO A 20 -28.11 -28.01 0.45
C PRO A 20 -27.52 -27.14 1.57
N ASN A 21 -28.04 -25.92 1.71
CA ASN A 21 -27.69 -24.99 2.77
C ASN A 21 -28.24 -25.38 4.16
N ARG A 22 -28.79 -26.60 4.29
CA ARG A 22 -29.32 -27.22 5.52
C ARG A 22 -28.54 -28.47 5.86
N VAL A 23 -27.86 -28.43 7.02
CA VAL A 23 -27.02 -29.53 7.51
C VAL A 23 -27.75 -30.29 8.61
N PRO A 24 -27.97 -31.60 8.50
CA PRO A 24 -28.55 -32.41 9.56
C PRO A 24 -27.49 -32.67 10.64
N TRP A 25 -27.73 -32.16 11.83
CA TRP A 25 -26.74 -32.20 12.92
C TRP A 25 -27.29 -32.91 14.15
N PRO A 26 -26.57 -33.88 14.73
CA PRO A 26 -27.02 -34.60 15.92
C PRO A 26 -27.23 -33.65 17.11
N VAL A 27 -28.32 -33.83 17.86
CA VAL A 27 -28.65 -32.97 19.02
C VAL A 27 -27.63 -33.09 20.17
N ASP A 28 -26.91 -34.20 20.24
CA ASP A 28 -25.91 -34.53 21.26
C ASP A 28 -24.48 -34.13 20.86
N ALA A 29 -24.28 -33.65 19.64
CA ALA A 29 -22.97 -33.25 19.14
C ALA A 29 -22.66 -31.78 19.44
N LYS A 30 -21.36 -31.45 19.58
CA LYS A 30 -20.90 -30.07 19.73
C LYS A 30 -21.33 -29.26 18.49
N GLN A 31 -21.87 -28.07 18.71
CA GLN A 31 -22.29 -27.18 17.62
C GLN A 31 -21.10 -26.88 16.70
N PRO A 32 -21.26 -27.03 15.36
CA PRO A 32 -20.23 -26.68 14.42
C PRO A 32 -20.12 -25.15 14.27
N ASN A 33 -19.14 -24.69 13.51
CA ASN A 33 -19.10 -23.32 13.01
C ASN A 33 -19.63 -23.26 11.57
N PRO A 34 -20.96 -23.13 11.37
CA PRO A 34 -21.55 -23.25 10.05
C PRO A 34 -21.16 -22.11 9.09
N GLU A 35 -20.81 -20.91 9.62
CA GLU A 35 -20.39 -19.78 8.80
C GLU A 35 -19.01 -20.03 8.14
N LYS A 36 -18.15 -20.80 8.81
CA LYS A 36 -16.85 -21.20 8.29
C LYS A 36 -16.88 -22.51 7.50
N GLY A 37 -18.02 -23.20 7.47
CA GLY A 37 -18.12 -24.52 6.85
C GLY A 37 -17.30 -25.60 7.57
N GLU A 38 -17.00 -25.40 8.87
CA GLU A 38 -16.24 -26.34 9.71
C GLU A 38 -17.20 -27.32 10.37
N PHE A 39 -17.25 -28.55 9.85
CA PHE A 39 -18.11 -29.63 10.34
C PHE A 39 -17.26 -30.82 10.76
N ASP A 40 -17.59 -31.40 11.94
CA ASP A 40 -17.02 -32.65 12.35
C ASP A 40 -17.62 -33.80 11.51
N MET A 41 -16.81 -34.46 10.70
CA MET A 41 -17.27 -35.48 9.76
C MET A 41 -18.01 -36.67 10.44
N PRO A 42 -17.54 -37.24 11.56
CA PRO A 42 -18.29 -38.28 12.26
C PRO A 42 -19.69 -37.83 12.72
N SER A 43 -19.82 -36.59 13.19
CA SER A 43 -21.13 -36.04 13.59
C SER A 43 -22.02 -35.77 12.37
N LEU A 44 -21.44 -35.27 11.27
CA LEU A 44 -22.17 -35.07 10.00
C LEU A 44 -22.74 -36.39 9.47
N VAL A 45 -21.93 -37.45 9.44
CA VAL A 45 -22.37 -38.79 9.00
C VAL A 45 -23.55 -39.27 9.86
N ARG A 46 -23.43 -39.21 11.20
CA ARG A 46 -24.52 -39.57 12.10
C ARG A 46 -25.80 -38.76 11.88
N GLY A 47 -25.67 -37.46 11.61
CA GLY A 47 -26.80 -36.59 11.32
C GLY A 47 -27.51 -36.97 10.04
N VAL A 48 -26.73 -37.18 8.94
CA VAL A 48 -27.26 -37.65 7.65
C VAL A 48 -27.96 -39.01 7.80
N GLU A 49 -27.36 -39.97 8.48
CA GLU A 49 -27.95 -41.29 8.72
C GLU A 49 -29.25 -41.20 9.50
N ALA A 50 -29.30 -40.37 10.55
CA ALA A 50 -30.47 -40.19 11.40
C ALA A 50 -31.68 -39.61 10.64
N CYS A 51 -31.47 -38.81 9.62
CA CYS A 51 -32.54 -38.17 8.84
C CYS A 51 -32.84 -38.85 7.49
N MET A 52 -32.21 -39.98 7.19
CA MET A 52 -32.26 -40.67 5.90
C MET A 52 -33.66 -40.92 5.32
N ALA A 53 -34.67 -41.07 6.15
CA ALA A 53 -36.05 -41.36 5.74
C ALA A 53 -36.95 -40.12 5.67
N SER A 54 -36.49 -38.95 6.09
CA SER A 54 -37.36 -37.80 6.33
C SER A 54 -37.55 -36.86 5.17
N GLU A 55 -36.49 -36.51 4.42
CA GLU A 55 -36.52 -35.53 3.33
C GLU A 55 -35.61 -35.95 2.14
N PRO A 56 -36.08 -36.85 1.26
CA PRO A 56 -35.23 -37.45 0.21
C PRO A 56 -34.52 -36.43 -0.71
N ALA A 57 -35.17 -35.30 -1.00
CA ALA A 57 -34.60 -34.27 -1.87
C ALA A 57 -33.40 -33.56 -1.24
N ILE A 58 -33.36 -33.41 0.09
CA ILE A 58 -32.24 -32.79 0.82
C ILE A 58 -31.16 -33.84 1.12
N ILE A 59 -31.57 -35.06 1.45
CA ILE A 59 -30.67 -36.15 1.85
C ILE A 59 -29.96 -36.79 0.67
N GLY A 60 -30.55 -36.79 -0.54
CA GLY A 60 -29.92 -37.32 -1.75
C GLY A 60 -28.53 -36.76 -2.00
N PRO A 61 -28.37 -35.44 -2.10
CA PRO A 61 -27.05 -34.81 -2.24
C PRO A 61 -26.06 -35.17 -1.12
N TRP A 62 -26.50 -35.20 0.14
CA TRP A 62 -25.66 -35.61 1.29
C TRP A 62 -25.16 -37.04 1.18
N ARG A 63 -26.01 -37.96 0.73
CA ARG A 63 -25.61 -39.34 0.49
C ARG A 63 -24.58 -39.45 -0.60
N GLY A 64 -24.82 -38.76 -1.71
CA GLY A 64 -23.86 -38.72 -2.83
C GLY A 64 -22.51 -38.21 -2.40
N PHE A 65 -22.49 -37.09 -1.64
CA PHE A 65 -21.28 -36.54 -1.08
C PHE A 65 -20.53 -37.52 -0.18
N LEU A 66 -21.22 -38.16 0.77
CA LEU A 66 -20.60 -39.14 1.68
C LEU A 66 -20.05 -40.35 0.91
N ALA A 67 -20.77 -40.86 -0.09
CA ALA A 67 -20.30 -41.96 -0.92
C ALA A 67 -19.09 -41.59 -1.79
N ALA A 68 -18.99 -40.31 -2.21
CA ALA A 68 -17.86 -39.81 -2.99
C ALA A 68 -16.65 -39.38 -2.11
N SER A 69 -16.86 -39.14 -0.81
CA SER A 69 -15.86 -38.53 0.08
C SER A 69 -14.60 -39.35 0.28
N GLU A 70 -14.68 -40.67 0.13
CA GLU A 70 -13.52 -41.57 0.21
C GLU A 70 -12.50 -41.30 -0.93
N ASN A 71 -12.98 -40.82 -2.08
CA ASN A 71 -12.15 -40.57 -3.25
C ASN A 71 -11.61 -39.13 -3.33
N PHE A 72 -12.10 -38.20 -2.50
CA PHE A 72 -11.72 -36.77 -2.60
C PHE A 72 -10.24 -36.54 -2.29
N GLN A 73 -9.71 -37.19 -1.26
CA GLN A 73 -8.33 -37.03 -0.85
C GLN A 73 -7.38 -37.61 -1.92
N GLU A 74 -7.61 -38.86 -2.31
CA GLU A 74 -6.80 -39.54 -3.32
C GLU A 74 -6.82 -38.80 -4.68
N MET A 75 -7.99 -38.27 -5.06
CA MET A 75 -8.12 -37.45 -6.26
C MET A 75 -7.33 -36.16 -6.17
N THR A 76 -7.32 -35.51 -5.00
CA THR A 76 -6.53 -34.28 -4.80
C THR A 76 -5.04 -34.58 -4.84
N GLU A 77 -4.58 -35.64 -4.20
CA GLU A 77 -3.20 -36.12 -4.25
C GLU A 77 -2.77 -36.45 -5.68
N ALA A 78 -3.60 -37.17 -6.44
CA ALA A 78 -3.33 -37.46 -7.85
C ALA A 78 -3.22 -36.22 -8.74
N LEU A 79 -3.98 -35.15 -8.45
CA LEU A 79 -3.84 -33.86 -9.13
C LEU A 79 -2.56 -33.13 -8.77
N GLU A 80 -2.16 -33.14 -7.50
CA GLU A 80 -0.91 -32.53 -7.00
C GLU A 80 0.30 -33.23 -7.61
N ASP A 81 0.25 -34.56 -7.73
CA ASP A 81 1.29 -35.40 -8.35
C ASP A 81 1.24 -35.38 -9.90
N GLN A 82 0.30 -34.63 -10.49
CA GLN A 82 0.07 -34.52 -11.94
C GLN A 82 -0.31 -35.86 -12.63
N GLU A 83 -0.86 -36.79 -11.88
CA GLU A 83 -1.36 -38.09 -12.36
C GLU A 83 -2.78 -37.95 -12.95
N TYR A 84 -2.93 -37.12 -14.00
CA TYR A 84 -4.22 -36.71 -14.56
C TYR A 84 -5.10 -37.89 -15.04
N ALA A 85 -4.50 -39.01 -15.49
CA ALA A 85 -5.25 -40.21 -15.88
C ALA A 85 -5.92 -40.83 -14.64
N HIS A 86 -5.19 -41.02 -13.56
CA HIS A 86 -5.71 -41.54 -12.30
C HIS A 86 -6.76 -40.61 -11.67
N ALA A 87 -6.47 -39.30 -11.63
CA ALA A 87 -7.44 -38.28 -11.19
C ALA A 87 -8.76 -38.37 -12.01
N SER A 88 -8.69 -38.60 -13.32
CA SER A 88 -9.88 -38.75 -14.18
C SER A 88 -10.69 -40.00 -13.88
N GLU A 89 -10.05 -41.11 -13.50
CA GLU A 89 -10.74 -42.33 -13.06
C GLU A 89 -11.49 -42.06 -11.73
N LEU A 90 -10.83 -41.46 -10.75
CA LEU A 90 -11.43 -41.10 -9.48
C LEU A 90 -12.57 -40.10 -9.64
N LEU A 91 -12.43 -39.11 -10.52
CA LEU A 91 -13.51 -38.16 -10.87
C LEU A 91 -14.72 -38.87 -11.50
N THR A 92 -14.50 -39.93 -12.24
CA THR A 92 -15.59 -40.75 -12.79
C THR A 92 -16.36 -41.48 -11.68
N GLU A 93 -15.67 -42.00 -10.66
CA GLU A 93 -16.31 -42.62 -9.50
C GLU A 93 -17.04 -41.59 -8.62
N ILE A 94 -16.44 -40.40 -8.43
CA ILE A 94 -17.09 -39.27 -7.77
C ILE A 94 -18.37 -38.86 -8.49
N GLU A 95 -18.34 -38.74 -9.84
CA GLU A 95 -19.52 -38.39 -10.65
C GLU A 95 -20.63 -39.45 -10.58
N LYS A 96 -20.29 -40.73 -10.50
CA LYS A 96 -21.28 -41.79 -10.31
C LYS A 96 -21.97 -41.71 -8.94
N ALA A 97 -21.19 -41.41 -7.87
CA ALA A 97 -21.68 -41.32 -6.51
C ALA A 97 -22.44 -40.00 -6.24
N HIS A 98 -21.96 -38.90 -6.81
CA HIS A 98 -22.47 -37.54 -6.59
C HIS A 98 -22.58 -36.75 -7.90
N PRO A 99 -23.58 -37.10 -8.74
CA PRO A 99 -23.68 -36.58 -10.11
C PRO A 99 -23.84 -35.08 -10.20
N GLY A 100 -23.07 -34.46 -11.11
CA GLY A 100 -23.15 -33.05 -11.47
C GLY A 100 -22.80 -32.12 -10.30
N SER A 101 -22.02 -32.58 -9.33
CA SER A 101 -21.54 -31.72 -8.25
C SER A 101 -20.60 -30.63 -8.78
N PRO A 102 -20.68 -29.38 -8.30
CA PRO A 102 -19.72 -28.35 -8.66
C PRO A 102 -18.27 -28.75 -8.41
N TYR A 103 -18.00 -29.52 -7.37
CA TYR A 103 -16.70 -30.11 -7.07
C TYR A 103 -16.19 -30.99 -8.22
N GLY A 104 -17.00 -31.94 -8.66
CA GLY A 104 -16.66 -32.85 -9.79
C GLY A 104 -16.44 -32.07 -11.06
N LEU A 105 -17.36 -31.17 -11.41
CA LEU A 105 -17.25 -30.30 -12.60
C LEU A 105 -15.99 -29.42 -12.58
N PHE A 106 -15.65 -28.85 -11.44
CA PHE A 106 -14.46 -27.99 -11.29
C PHE A 106 -13.16 -28.78 -11.55
N HIS A 107 -13.03 -29.97 -10.95
CA HIS A 107 -11.83 -30.76 -11.09
C HIS A 107 -11.74 -31.44 -12.46
N GLN A 108 -12.87 -31.86 -13.08
CA GLN A 108 -12.89 -32.27 -14.47
C GLN A 108 -12.44 -31.14 -15.42
N ALA A 109 -12.91 -29.91 -15.20
CA ALA A 109 -12.46 -28.75 -15.95
C ALA A 109 -10.94 -28.55 -15.84
N TYR A 110 -10.38 -28.71 -14.63
CA TYR A 110 -8.95 -28.63 -14.39
C TYR A 110 -8.17 -29.70 -15.17
N VAL A 111 -8.61 -30.95 -15.13
CA VAL A 111 -7.98 -32.04 -15.91
C VAL A 111 -8.04 -31.78 -17.43
N HIS A 112 -9.18 -31.29 -17.93
CA HIS A 112 -9.31 -30.90 -19.34
C HIS A 112 -8.35 -29.77 -19.71
N ARG A 113 -8.21 -28.76 -18.86
CA ARG A 113 -7.24 -27.68 -19.06
C ARG A 113 -5.81 -28.23 -19.16
N GLN A 114 -5.40 -29.10 -18.24
CA GLN A 114 -4.05 -29.70 -18.25
C GLN A 114 -3.81 -30.60 -19.47
N SER A 115 -4.87 -31.15 -20.05
CA SER A 115 -4.82 -31.95 -21.27
C SER A 115 -4.94 -31.14 -22.57
N GLY A 116 -5.01 -29.80 -22.48
CA GLY A 116 -5.13 -28.90 -23.64
C GLY A 116 -6.52 -28.86 -24.27
N ASN A 117 -7.55 -29.38 -23.59
CA ASN A 117 -8.94 -29.34 -24.07
C ASN A 117 -9.69 -28.12 -23.48
N ASP A 118 -9.24 -26.93 -23.88
CA ASP A 118 -9.73 -25.64 -23.34
C ASP A 118 -11.24 -25.42 -23.54
N PRO A 119 -11.87 -25.76 -24.68
CA PRO A 119 -13.30 -25.57 -24.86
C PRO A 119 -14.15 -26.32 -23.82
N GLU A 120 -13.77 -27.56 -23.51
CA GLU A 120 -14.46 -28.39 -22.54
C GLU A 120 -14.18 -27.88 -21.11
N ALA A 121 -12.96 -27.45 -20.81
CA ALA A 121 -12.62 -26.82 -19.54
C ALA A 121 -13.47 -25.56 -19.29
N VAL A 122 -13.60 -24.66 -20.24
CA VAL A 122 -14.47 -23.45 -20.14
C VAL A 122 -15.94 -23.86 -19.91
N ARG A 123 -16.45 -24.85 -20.66
CA ARG A 123 -17.82 -25.32 -20.49
C ARG A 123 -18.08 -25.82 -19.07
N LEU A 124 -17.18 -26.64 -18.55
CA LEU A 124 -17.31 -27.24 -17.22
C LEU A 124 -17.14 -26.22 -16.09
N TYR A 125 -16.18 -25.28 -16.21
CA TYR A 125 -16.07 -24.17 -15.24
C TYR A 125 -17.30 -23.25 -15.26
N ALA A 126 -17.86 -22.98 -16.44
CA ALA A 126 -19.09 -22.19 -16.54
C ALA A 126 -20.28 -22.91 -15.89
N GLU A 127 -20.41 -24.23 -16.10
CA GLU A 127 -21.45 -25.03 -15.45
C GLU A 127 -21.26 -25.06 -13.92
N ALA A 128 -20.02 -25.26 -13.43
CA ALA A 128 -19.70 -25.23 -12.02
C ALA A 128 -20.04 -23.87 -11.38
N SER A 129 -19.75 -22.76 -12.08
CA SER A 129 -20.05 -21.40 -11.58
C SER A 129 -21.55 -21.12 -11.48
N GLN A 130 -22.38 -21.71 -12.36
CA GLN A 130 -23.83 -21.60 -12.28
C GLN A 130 -24.42 -22.39 -11.13
N LYS A 131 -23.84 -23.56 -10.82
CA LYS A 131 -24.31 -24.44 -9.74
C LYS A 131 -23.83 -23.97 -8.35
N ALA A 132 -22.65 -23.34 -8.29
CA ALA A 132 -22.05 -22.82 -7.06
C ALA A 132 -21.61 -21.34 -7.24
N PRO A 133 -22.55 -20.42 -7.43
CA PRO A 133 -22.24 -19.02 -7.74
C PRO A 133 -21.55 -18.27 -6.59
N GLY A 134 -21.63 -18.76 -5.36
CA GLY A 134 -20.99 -18.18 -4.18
C GLY A 134 -19.52 -18.59 -3.96
N VAL A 135 -18.89 -19.30 -4.92
CA VAL A 135 -17.51 -19.80 -4.79
C VAL A 135 -16.54 -18.98 -5.63
N PRO A 136 -15.71 -18.10 -5.01
CA PRO A 136 -14.86 -17.14 -5.75
C PRO A 136 -13.86 -17.79 -6.69
N PHE A 137 -13.19 -18.87 -6.27
CA PHE A 137 -12.14 -19.50 -7.07
C PHE A 137 -12.65 -20.21 -8.35
N ILE A 138 -13.94 -20.61 -8.40
CA ILE A 138 -14.54 -21.11 -9.64
C ILE A 138 -14.59 -19.99 -10.67
N TRP A 139 -15.02 -18.79 -10.26
CA TRP A 139 -15.06 -17.60 -11.13
C TRP A 139 -13.66 -17.17 -11.57
N ASN A 140 -12.64 -17.28 -10.70
CA ASN A 140 -11.25 -17.00 -11.06
C ASN A 140 -10.73 -17.96 -12.15
N ASN A 141 -10.97 -19.25 -12.00
CA ASN A 141 -10.54 -20.23 -12.99
C ASN A 141 -11.29 -20.06 -14.33
N LEU A 142 -12.60 -19.80 -14.28
CA LEU A 142 -13.38 -19.47 -15.48
C LEU A 142 -12.84 -18.21 -16.17
N GLY A 143 -12.57 -17.16 -15.38
CA GLY A 143 -12.01 -15.90 -15.88
C GLY A 143 -10.65 -16.08 -16.56
N ALA A 144 -9.77 -16.88 -15.95
CA ALA A 144 -8.46 -17.20 -16.52
C ALA A 144 -8.59 -17.91 -17.86
N MET A 145 -9.41 -18.96 -17.95
CA MET A 145 -9.64 -19.71 -19.20
C MET A 145 -10.25 -18.84 -20.30
N LEU A 146 -11.21 -17.98 -19.95
CA LEU A 146 -11.82 -17.04 -20.90
C LEU A 146 -10.80 -16.00 -21.40
N ALA A 147 -9.90 -15.53 -20.53
CA ALA A 147 -8.84 -14.59 -20.90
C ALA A 147 -7.81 -15.25 -21.85
N GLU A 148 -7.38 -16.48 -21.55
CA GLU A 148 -6.49 -17.28 -22.39
C GLU A 148 -7.09 -17.52 -23.78
N ASN A 149 -8.41 -17.71 -23.86
CA ASN A 149 -9.15 -17.90 -25.13
C ASN A 149 -9.49 -16.55 -25.84
N GLY A 150 -9.05 -15.40 -25.31
CA GLY A 150 -9.30 -14.10 -25.92
C GLY A 150 -10.71 -13.53 -25.69
N GLU A 151 -11.53 -14.18 -24.88
CA GLU A 151 -12.90 -13.74 -24.54
C GLU A 151 -12.89 -12.71 -23.40
N ARG A 152 -12.20 -11.58 -23.65
CA ARG A 152 -11.88 -10.56 -22.65
C ARG A 152 -13.08 -10.09 -21.81
N ASP A 153 -14.21 -9.77 -22.45
CA ASP A 153 -15.36 -9.20 -21.72
C ASP A 153 -16.02 -10.21 -20.79
N LYS A 154 -16.06 -11.48 -21.19
CA LYS A 154 -16.55 -12.57 -20.34
C LYS A 154 -15.58 -12.84 -19.19
N ALA A 155 -14.25 -12.79 -19.47
CA ALA A 155 -13.23 -12.92 -18.43
C ALA A 155 -13.36 -11.81 -17.37
N VAL A 156 -13.55 -10.55 -17.80
CA VAL A 156 -13.78 -9.43 -16.89
C VAL A 156 -15.03 -9.67 -16.02
N ALA A 157 -16.13 -10.14 -16.60
CA ALA A 157 -17.35 -10.45 -15.86
C ALA A 157 -17.12 -11.58 -14.83
N ALA A 158 -16.37 -12.62 -15.17
CA ALA A 158 -16.03 -13.69 -14.24
C ALA A 158 -15.15 -13.19 -13.07
N PHE A 159 -14.09 -12.44 -13.34
CA PHE A 159 -13.25 -11.86 -12.29
C PHE A 159 -13.99 -10.83 -11.42
N MET A 160 -14.93 -10.07 -11.98
CA MET A 160 -15.81 -9.21 -11.20
C MET A 160 -16.69 -10.01 -10.22
N ASN A 161 -17.23 -11.15 -10.65
CA ASN A 161 -18.00 -12.02 -9.76
C ASN A 161 -17.13 -12.54 -8.61
N ALA A 162 -15.90 -12.97 -8.88
CA ALA A 162 -14.95 -13.38 -7.84
C ALA A 162 -14.64 -12.23 -6.87
N ALA A 163 -14.33 -11.03 -7.38
CA ALA A 163 -14.03 -9.85 -6.57
C ALA A 163 -15.25 -9.38 -5.74
N ASN A 164 -16.46 -9.54 -6.25
CA ASN A 164 -17.69 -9.19 -5.52
C ASN A 164 -18.00 -10.20 -4.39
N LEU A 165 -17.60 -11.44 -4.55
CA LEU A 165 -17.71 -12.46 -3.49
C LEU A 165 -16.62 -12.31 -2.43
N ASN A 166 -15.42 -11.89 -2.83
CA ASN A 166 -14.29 -11.63 -1.94
C ASN A 166 -13.53 -10.37 -2.41
N GLN A 167 -13.77 -9.24 -1.76
CA GLN A 167 -13.19 -7.95 -2.13
C GLN A 167 -11.66 -7.88 -1.98
N ASN A 168 -11.06 -8.81 -1.27
CA ASN A 168 -9.61 -8.93 -1.09
C ASN A 168 -9.01 -10.07 -1.94
N ASP A 169 -9.75 -10.59 -2.93
CA ASP A 169 -9.26 -11.62 -3.85
C ASP A 169 -8.18 -11.04 -4.77
N ALA A 170 -6.91 -11.30 -4.41
CA ALA A 170 -5.77 -10.78 -5.15
C ALA A 170 -5.77 -11.25 -6.62
N VAL A 171 -6.16 -12.51 -6.88
CA VAL A 171 -6.19 -13.07 -8.25
C VAL A 171 -7.19 -12.32 -9.11
N ALA A 172 -8.41 -12.12 -8.61
CA ALA A 172 -9.44 -11.37 -9.32
C ALA A 172 -9.01 -9.92 -9.59
N LEU A 173 -8.50 -9.23 -8.56
CA LEU A 173 -8.13 -7.82 -8.66
C LEU A 173 -6.94 -7.60 -9.61
N GLU A 174 -5.89 -8.42 -9.53
CA GLU A 174 -4.74 -8.35 -10.44
C GLU A 174 -5.14 -8.65 -11.88
N SER A 175 -6.02 -9.65 -12.08
CA SER A 175 -6.52 -10.01 -13.42
C SER A 175 -7.34 -8.88 -14.04
N LEU A 176 -8.21 -8.22 -13.27
CA LEU A 176 -8.96 -7.04 -13.74
C LEU A 176 -8.02 -5.89 -14.16
N VAL A 177 -6.94 -5.67 -13.41
CA VAL A 177 -5.91 -4.66 -13.77
C VAL A 177 -5.17 -5.07 -15.04
N GLN A 178 -4.72 -6.33 -15.16
CA GLN A 178 -4.01 -6.84 -16.34
C GLN A 178 -4.88 -6.75 -17.61
N LEU A 179 -6.16 -7.05 -17.47
CA LEU A 179 -7.14 -6.92 -18.56
C LEU A 179 -7.53 -5.45 -18.84
N LYS A 180 -7.01 -4.47 -18.07
CA LYS A 180 -7.41 -3.06 -18.16
C LYS A 180 -8.93 -2.91 -18.11
N ALA A 181 -9.58 -3.60 -17.21
CA ALA A 181 -11.04 -3.63 -17.10
C ALA A 181 -11.57 -2.27 -16.65
N ALA A 182 -12.55 -1.74 -17.39
CA ALA A 182 -13.24 -0.51 -17.01
C ALA A 182 -14.33 -0.84 -15.96
N VAL A 183 -13.93 -0.89 -14.68
CA VAL A 183 -14.80 -1.20 -13.55
C VAL A 183 -14.75 -0.11 -12.49
N LYS A 184 -15.86 0.09 -11.78
CA LYS A 184 -16.02 1.03 -10.67
C LYS A 184 -16.40 0.28 -9.41
N LEU A 185 -15.69 0.52 -8.30
CA LEU A 185 -16.10 0.06 -6.98
C LEU A 185 -17.14 1.03 -6.41
N LEU A 186 -18.35 0.56 -6.20
CA LEU A 186 -19.41 1.28 -5.51
C LEU A 186 -19.45 0.82 -4.05
N ARG A 187 -19.43 1.77 -3.12
CA ARG A 187 -19.58 1.50 -1.68
C ARG A 187 -20.95 1.93 -1.22
N ASP A 188 -21.62 1.12 -0.41
CA ASP A 188 -22.85 1.54 0.24
C ASP A 188 -22.53 2.60 1.30
N GLN A 189 -23.26 3.73 1.26
CA GLN A 189 -23.12 4.80 2.25
C GLN A 189 -23.61 4.38 3.64
N LYS A 190 -24.52 3.40 3.71
CA LYS A 190 -25.09 2.91 4.98
C LYS A 190 -24.30 1.77 5.59
N ASP A 191 -23.60 0.99 4.77
CA ASP A 191 -22.71 -0.08 5.18
C ASP A 191 -21.37 0.03 4.46
N PRO A 192 -20.35 0.64 5.09
CA PRO A 192 -19.03 0.80 4.49
C PRO A 192 -18.32 -0.52 4.11
N ASN A 193 -18.76 -1.65 4.67
CA ASN A 193 -18.23 -2.97 4.36
C ASN A 193 -18.91 -3.61 3.15
N SER A 194 -20.02 -3.02 2.69
CA SER A 194 -20.72 -3.44 1.49
C SER A 194 -20.22 -2.64 0.30
N ALA A 195 -19.49 -3.30 -0.59
CA ALA A 195 -19.01 -2.71 -1.83
C ALA A 195 -19.20 -3.68 -2.99
N VAL A 196 -19.45 -3.16 -4.19
CA VAL A 196 -19.70 -3.96 -5.40
C VAL A 196 -18.94 -3.36 -6.58
N TYR A 197 -18.23 -4.19 -7.32
CA TYR A 197 -17.64 -3.83 -8.61
C TYR A 197 -18.72 -3.86 -9.70
N VAL A 198 -18.83 -2.78 -10.46
CA VAL A 198 -19.74 -2.67 -11.60
C VAL A 198 -18.99 -2.20 -12.84
N PRO A 199 -19.41 -2.55 -14.07
CA PRO A 199 -18.90 -1.95 -15.28
C PRO A 199 -19.10 -0.44 -15.28
N VAL A 200 -18.13 0.31 -15.81
CA VAL A 200 -18.25 1.79 -15.91
C VAL A 200 -19.47 2.23 -16.69
N GLU A 201 -19.88 1.48 -17.73
CA GLU A 201 -21.10 1.81 -18.49
C GLU A 201 -22.36 1.67 -17.65
N GLN A 202 -22.47 0.64 -16.83
CA GLN A 202 -23.59 0.50 -15.89
C GLN A 202 -23.59 1.64 -14.86
N PHE A 203 -22.41 2.02 -14.35
CA PHE A 203 -22.30 3.18 -13.47
C PHE A 203 -22.73 4.48 -14.16
N ARG A 204 -22.39 4.64 -15.43
CA ARG A 204 -22.82 5.78 -16.26
C ARG A 204 -24.35 5.85 -16.43
N GLU A 205 -25.00 4.72 -16.69
CA GLU A 205 -26.46 4.64 -16.80
C GLU A 205 -27.15 5.01 -15.47
N MET A 206 -26.65 4.48 -14.36
CA MET A 206 -27.16 4.80 -13.02
C MET A 206 -27.02 6.31 -12.71
N ALA A 207 -25.84 6.89 -13.00
CA ALA A 207 -25.58 8.31 -12.81
C ALA A 207 -26.45 9.18 -13.74
N GLY A 208 -26.68 8.75 -14.98
CA GLY A 208 -27.60 9.40 -15.92
C GLY A 208 -29.03 9.47 -15.40
N GLY A 209 -29.54 8.33 -14.91
CA GLY A 209 -30.88 8.27 -14.29
C GLY A 209 -31.01 9.16 -13.05
N GLN A 210 -29.97 9.22 -12.22
CA GLN A 210 -29.92 10.12 -11.07
C GLN A 210 -29.94 11.60 -11.51
N LEU A 211 -29.16 11.98 -12.53
CA LEU A 211 -29.13 13.33 -13.07
C LEU A 211 -30.52 13.82 -13.56
N GLU A 212 -31.30 12.94 -14.16
CA GLU A 212 -32.65 13.26 -14.59
C GLU A 212 -33.58 13.62 -13.42
N GLN A 213 -33.45 12.89 -12.30
CA GLN A 213 -34.22 13.15 -11.07
C GLN A 213 -33.82 14.47 -10.38
N LEU A 214 -32.56 14.93 -10.53
CA LEU A 214 -32.07 16.16 -9.92
C LEU A 214 -32.42 17.45 -10.69
N SER A 215 -33.26 17.39 -11.70
CA SER A 215 -33.41 18.40 -12.77
C SER A 215 -33.80 19.82 -12.35
N ALA A 216 -34.27 20.06 -11.12
CA ALA A 216 -34.71 21.37 -10.66
C ALA A 216 -33.96 21.90 -9.41
N ASN A 217 -33.03 21.15 -8.83
CA ASN A 217 -32.33 21.56 -7.62
C ASN A 217 -30.87 21.93 -7.93
N LEU A 218 -30.60 23.24 -7.94
CA LEU A 218 -29.29 23.79 -8.26
C LEU A 218 -28.18 23.20 -7.39
N ASP A 219 -28.35 23.19 -6.05
CA ASP A 219 -27.29 22.76 -5.13
C ASP A 219 -27.01 21.25 -5.28
N GLN A 220 -28.04 20.45 -5.53
CA GLN A 220 -27.86 19.02 -5.80
C GLN A 220 -27.20 18.77 -7.16
N LEU A 221 -27.54 19.53 -8.20
CA LEU A 221 -26.86 19.44 -9.51
C LEU A 221 -25.38 19.77 -9.41
N VAL A 222 -25.05 20.85 -8.67
CA VAL A 222 -23.63 21.24 -8.48
C VAL A 222 -22.89 20.18 -7.67
N ALA A 223 -23.45 19.71 -6.55
CA ALA A 223 -22.82 18.68 -5.73
C ALA A 223 -22.62 17.37 -6.49
N PHE A 224 -23.61 16.94 -7.27
CA PHE A 224 -23.52 15.76 -8.12
C PHE A 224 -22.45 15.93 -9.22
N GLY A 225 -22.44 17.07 -9.90
CA GLY A 225 -21.45 17.38 -10.93
C GLY A 225 -20.02 17.39 -10.37
N GLU A 226 -19.80 18.07 -9.24
CA GLU A 226 -18.51 18.07 -8.53
C GLU A 226 -18.07 16.67 -8.13
N GLN A 227 -19.01 15.81 -7.69
CA GLN A 227 -18.72 14.43 -7.33
C GLN A 227 -18.25 13.62 -8.54
N MET A 228 -18.96 13.70 -9.68
CA MET A 228 -18.60 12.97 -10.91
C MET A 228 -17.28 13.45 -11.49
N ILE A 229 -16.97 14.75 -11.40
CA ILE A 229 -15.71 15.32 -11.82
C ILE A 229 -14.55 14.88 -10.91
N ARG A 230 -14.77 14.86 -9.60
CA ARG A 230 -13.78 14.38 -8.63
C ARG A 230 -13.44 12.91 -8.84
N ASP A 231 -14.44 12.09 -9.15
CA ASP A 231 -14.29 10.69 -9.51
C ASP A 231 -13.51 10.51 -10.83
N GLY A 232 -13.71 11.40 -11.79
CA GLY A 232 -13.00 11.45 -13.07
C GLY A 232 -13.42 10.39 -14.09
N ILE A 233 -14.07 9.30 -13.67
CA ILE A 233 -14.39 8.13 -14.53
C ILE A 233 -15.49 8.46 -15.55
N ILE A 234 -16.51 9.21 -15.12
CA ILE A 234 -17.63 9.67 -15.95
C ILE A 234 -17.80 11.20 -15.85
N ALA A 235 -16.69 11.91 -15.98
CA ALA A 235 -16.64 13.38 -15.87
C ALA A 235 -17.60 14.08 -16.84
N ASP A 236 -17.89 13.49 -18.00
CA ASP A 236 -18.85 14.00 -18.98
C ASP A 236 -20.29 14.06 -18.43
N VAL A 237 -20.68 13.12 -17.58
CA VAL A 237 -21.99 13.16 -16.87
C VAL A 237 -21.98 14.30 -15.86
N GLY A 238 -20.87 14.50 -15.15
CA GLY A 238 -20.68 15.63 -14.25
C GLY A 238 -20.76 16.99 -14.96
N VAL A 239 -20.15 17.11 -16.14
CA VAL A 239 -20.23 18.32 -16.99
C VAL A 239 -21.67 18.61 -17.36
N LYS A 240 -22.46 17.63 -17.81
CA LYS A 240 -23.87 17.82 -18.15
C LYS A 240 -24.70 18.33 -16.95
N ALA A 241 -24.42 17.83 -15.75
CA ALA A 241 -25.08 18.31 -14.53
C ALA A 241 -24.76 19.78 -14.26
N LEU A 242 -23.49 20.17 -14.42
CA LEU A 242 -23.03 21.53 -14.18
C LEU A 242 -23.47 22.51 -15.29
N GLU A 243 -23.54 22.09 -16.56
CA GLU A 243 -24.13 22.89 -17.64
C GLU A 243 -25.61 23.19 -17.34
N LYS A 244 -26.32 22.21 -16.79
CA LYS A 244 -27.72 22.40 -16.35
C LYS A 244 -27.79 23.35 -15.15
N ALA A 245 -26.87 23.22 -14.19
CA ALA A 245 -26.76 24.15 -13.06
C ALA A 245 -26.47 25.58 -13.51
N ASP A 246 -25.52 25.78 -14.47
CA ASP A 246 -25.20 27.10 -15.03
C ASP A 246 -26.40 27.71 -15.78
N SER A 247 -27.22 26.89 -16.43
CA SER A 247 -28.48 27.38 -17.07
C SER A 247 -29.50 27.90 -16.04
N LEU A 248 -29.53 27.35 -14.83
CA LEU A 248 -30.43 27.81 -13.74
C LEU A 248 -29.88 29.05 -13.03
N ARG A 249 -28.59 29.15 -12.85
CA ARG A 249 -27.90 30.31 -12.26
C ARG A 249 -26.63 30.62 -13.05
N PRO A 250 -26.71 31.43 -14.10
CA PRO A 250 -25.55 31.75 -14.93
C PRO A 250 -24.44 32.48 -14.16
N ASN A 251 -23.20 32.11 -14.47
CA ASN A 251 -21.98 32.71 -13.93
C ASN A 251 -21.82 32.57 -12.41
N ASP A 252 -22.44 31.56 -11.79
CA ASP A 252 -22.14 31.23 -10.40
C ASP A 252 -20.68 30.75 -10.26
N PRO A 253 -19.85 31.39 -9.42
CA PRO A 253 -18.42 31.08 -9.36
C PRO A 253 -18.11 29.62 -9.02
N ARG A 254 -18.89 28.98 -8.15
CA ARG A 254 -18.71 27.56 -7.79
C ARG A 254 -18.96 26.66 -8.99
N THR A 255 -20.07 26.92 -9.70
CA THR A 255 -20.44 26.18 -10.91
C THR A 255 -19.40 26.37 -12.02
N LEU A 256 -18.92 27.61 -12.24
CA LEU A 256 -17.87 27.91 -13.23
C LEU A 256 -16.54 27.20 -12.93
N ALA A 257 -16.12 27.17 -11.67
CA ALA A 257 -14.89 26.47 -11.27
C ALA A 257 -14.99 24.95 -11.53
N ALA A 258 -16.14 24.37 -11.19
CA ALA A 258 -16.40 22.94 -11.41
C ALA A 258 -16.54 22.63 -12.92
N LEU A 259 -17.21 23.46 -13.71
CA LEU A 259 -17.29 23.34 -15.17
C LEU A 259 -15.91 23.42 -15.83
N GLY A 260 -15.09 24.39 -15.42
CA GLY A 260 -13.72 24.51 -15.93
C GLY A 260 -12.91 23.23 -15.69
N ALA A 261 -12.97 22.67 -14.48
CA ALA A 261 -12.31 21.41 -14.16
C ALA A 261 -12.86 20.23 -14.98
N GLY A 262 -14.19 20.13 -15.11
CA GLY A 262 -14.85 19.10 -15.89
C GLY A 262 -14.51 19.15 -17.38
N TYR A 263 -14.56 20.32 -17.98
CA TYR A 263 -14.16 20.49 -19.39
C TYR A 263 -12.69 20.14 -19.62
N ARG A 264 -11.79 20.46 -18.66
CA ARG A 264 -10.38 20.06 -18.76
C ARG A 264 -10.23 18.54 -18.75
N LEU A 265 -10.90 17.84 -17.86
CA LEU A 265 -10.89 16.37 -17.78
C LEU A 265 -11.48 15.70 -19.01
N THR A 266 -12.47 16.33 -19.67
CA THR A 266 -13.10 15.82 -20.89
C THR A 266 -12.41 16.28 -22.18
N GLY A 267 -11.28 17.01 -22.09
CA GLY A 267 -10.51 17.48 -23.25
C GLY A 267 -11.12 18.71 -23.96
N ALA A 268 -12.18 19.30 -23.42
CA ALA A 268 -12.80 20.50 -23.99
C ALA A 268 -12.09 21.79 -23.51
N PHE A 269 -10.79 21.94 -23.87
CA PHE A 269 -9.90 22.94 -23.30
C PHE A 269 -10.36 24.38 -23.53
N ASP A 270 -10.92 24.72 -24.69
CA ASP A 270 -11.43 26.06 -24.95
C ASP A 270 -12.58 26.42 -24.02
N LYS A 271 -13.51 25.48 -23.80
CA LYS A 271 -14.62 25.66 -22.84
C LYS A 271 -14.11 25.76 -21.40
N SER A 272 -13.09 24.96 -21.04
CA SER A 272 -12.43 25.00 -19.74
C SER A 272 -11.83 26.39 -19.49
N LYS A 273 -11.03 26.90 -20.43
CA LYS A 273 -10.40 28.22 -20.35
C LYS A 273 -11.47 29.31 -20.21
N ALA A 274 -12.51 29.30 -21.05
CA ALA A 274 -13.60 30.28 -20.98
C ALA A 274 -14.35 30.26 -19.64
N ALA A 275 -14.58 29.08 -19.06
CA ALA A 275 -15.21 28.96 -17.75
C ALA A 275 -14.32 29.54 -16.64
N PHE A 276 -13.02 29.26 -16.63
CA PHE A 276 -12.09 29.82 -15.65
C PHE A 276 -11.84 31.32 -15.86
N GLU A 277 -11.88 31.83 -17.10
CA GLU A 277 -11.83 33.28 -17.38
C GLU A 277 -13.04 34.02 -16.79
N LYS A 278 -14.25 33.45 -16.93
CA LYS A 278 -15.44 33.99 -16.27
C LYS A 278 -15.33 33.93 -14.74
N PHE A 279 -14.80 32.82 -14.20
CA PHE A 279 -14.53 32.68 -12.76
C PHE A 279 -13.55 33.75 -12.29
N ALA A 280 -12.43 33.96 -12.99
CA ALA A 280 -11.41 34.95 -12.65
C ALA A 280 -11.97 36.38 -12.78
N ALA A 281 -12.84 36.66 -13.76
CA ALA A 281 -13.53 37.95 -13.87
C ALA A 281 -14.46 38.23 -12.70
N ALA A 282 -15.17 37.19 -12.20
CA ALA A 282 -16.01 37.29 -11.00
C ALA A 282 -15.20 37.41 -9.70
N ARG A 283 -13.97 36.93 -9.68
CA ARG A 283 -13.05 36.92 -8.54
C ARG A 283 -11.63 37.38 -8.92
N PRO A 284 -11.42 38.65 -9.27
CA PRO A 284 -10.19 39.14 -9.90
C PRO A 284 -8.95 39.05 -9.00
N ASN A 285 -9.13 38.96 -7.68
CA ASN A 285 -8.06 38.82 -6.69
C ASN A 285 -7.77 37.35 -6.32
N ASP A 286 -8.55 36.39 -6.84
CA ASP A 286 -8.36 34.98 -6.58
C ASP A 286 -7.35 34.41 -7.57
N ALA A 287 -6.15 34.08 -7.06
CA ALA A 287 -5.07 33.53 -7.87
C ALA A 287 -5.41 32.15 -8.47
N TRP A 288 -6.28 31.37 -7.81
CA TRP A 288 -6.65 30.02 -8.24
C TRP A 288 -7.36 29.99 -9.59
N GLY A 289 -8.12 31.05 -9.93
CA GLY A 289 -8.72 31.17 -11.27
C GLY A 289 -7.67 31.16 -12.36
N PHE A 290 -6.63 31.96 -12.21
CA PHE A 290 -5.52 32.04 -13.16
C PHE A 290 -4.64 30.79 -13.16
N PHE A 291 -4.42 30.17 -11.99
CA PHE A 291 -3.71 28.89 -11.90
C PHE A 291 -4.44 27.78 -12.66
N ASN A 292 -5.77 27.71 -12.58
CA ASN A 292 -6.55 26.73 -13.34
C ASN A 292 -6.54 27.03 -14.85
N ILE A 293 -6.47 28.30 -15.28
CA ILE A 293 -6.22 28.66 -16.68
C ILE A 293 -4.86 28.12 -17.12
N ALA A 294 -3.80 28.31 -16.31
CA ALA A 294 -2.47 27.79 -16.61
C ALA A 294 -2.49 26.26 -16.79
N GLN A 295 -3.12 25.53 -15.86
CA GLN A 295 -3.27 24.08 -15.96
C GLN A 295 -4.06 23.64 -17.19
N THR A 296 -5.06 24.43 -17.62
CA THR A 296 -5.83 24.16 -18.85
C THR A 296 -4.98 24.38 -20.08
N CYS A 297 -4.20 25.49 -20.13
CA CYS A 297 -3.26 25.75 -21.20
C CYS A 297 -2.17 24.67 -21.31
N ASN A 298 -1.65 24.20 -20.17
CA ASN A 298 -0.71 23.07 -20.14
C ASN A 298 -1.33 21.80 -20.76
N ALA A 299 -2.53 21.43 -20.34
CA ALA A 299 -3.25 20.27 -20.87
C ALA A 299 -3.55 20.39 -22.38
N ALA A 300 -3.75 21.61 -22.87
CA ALA A 300 -3.94 21.92 -24.29
C ALA A 300 -2.61 22.03 -25.09
N GLY A 301 -1.45 21.99 -24.42
CA GLY A 301 -0.15 22.21 -25.05
C GLY A 301 0.20 23.69 -25.35
N ASP A 302 -0.63 24.62 -24.87
CA ASP A 302 -0.41 26.08 -25.05
C ASP A 302 0.58 26.60 -24.00
N LYS A 303 1.88 26.48 -24.30
CA LYS A 303 2.96 26.95 -23.41
C LYS A 303 3.01 28.46 -23.22
N VAL A 304 2.56 29.22 -24.19
CA VAL A 304 2.51 30.69 -24.10
C VAL A 304 1.38 31.12 -23.15
N GLY A 305 0.20 30.55 -23.34
CA GLY A 305 -0.94 30.80 -22.45
C GLY A 305 -0.70 30.31 -21.02
N GLU A 306 -0.05 29.15 -20.86
CA GLU A 306 0.35 28.60 -19.56
C GLU A 306 1.23 29.61 -18.81
N ARG A 307 2.31 30.09 -19.45
CA ARG A 307 3.22 31.05 -18.84
C ARG A 307 2.52 32.36 -18.44
N ALA A 308 1.73 32.93 -19.34
CA ALA A 308 1.00 34.17 -19.07
C ALA A 308 0.01 34.03 -17.89
N ALA A 309 -0.67 32.90 -17.79
CA ALA A 309 -1.57 32.62 -16.70
C ALA A 309 -0.83 32.39 -15.37
N LEU A 310 0.36 31.76 -15.40
CA LEU A 310 1.21 31.60 -14.20
C LEU A 310 1.72 32.94 -13.69
N GLU A 311 2.12 33.87 -14.59
CA GLU A 311 2.52 35.23 -14.24
C GLU A 311 1.37 35.94 -13.49
N GLN A 312 0.13 35.83 -13.99
CA GLN A 312 -1.05 36.37 -13.34
C GLN A 312 -1.34 35.72 -11.99
N THR A 313 -1.07 34.42 -11.85
CA THR A 313 -1.19 33.69 -10.59
C THR A 313 -0.21 34.20 -9.56
N ILE A 314 1.08 34.23 -9.91
CA ILE A 314 2.18 34.66 -9.04
C ILE A 314 2.03 36.14 -8.66
N GLU A 315 1.53 36.97 -9.58
CA GLU A 315 1.28 38.37 -9.29
C GLU A 315 0.23 38.57 -8.20
N ARG A 316 -0.77 37.68 -8.09
CA ARG A 316 -1.83 37.73 -7.07
C ARG A 316 -1.44 37.04 -5.77
N ASP A 317 -0.92 35.85 -5.87
CA ASP A 317 -0.43 35.08 -4.72
C ASP A 317 0.85 34.32 -5.05
N PRO A 318 2.02 34.89 -4.75
CA PRO A 318 3.29 34.20 -4.94
C PRO A 318 3.56 33.10 -3.91
N ASN A 319 2.63 32.80 -2.99
CA ASN A 319 2.76 31.65 -2.08
C ASN A 319 2.21 30.35 -2.67
N ILE A 320 1.69 30.36 -3.90
CA ILE A 320 1.30 29.13 -4.59
C ILE A 320 2.57 28.44 -5.14
N GLN A 321 3.14 27.53 -4.35
CA GLN A 321 4.39 26.81 -4.67
C GLN A 321 4.35 26.13 -6.04
N ALA A 322 3.23 25.47 -6.37
CA ALA A 322 3.07 24.79 -7.64
C ALA A 322 3.18 25.76 -8.85
N ALA A 323 2.63 26.97 -8.72
CA ALA A 323 2.73 27.98 -9.78
C ALA A 323 4.17 28.44 -10.00
N LEU A 324 4.92 28.67 -8.91
CA LEU A 324 6.33 29.03 -8.98
C LEU A 324 7.16 27.89 -9.60
N GLY A 325 6.94 26.65 -9.18
CA GLY A 325 7.64 25.48 -9.72
C GLY A 325 7.47 25.38 -11.23
N ILE A 326 6.24 25.35 -11.72
CA ILE A 326 5.93 25.23 -13.15
C ILE A 326 6.48 26.45 -13.93
N TYR A 327 6.39 27.65 -13.36
CA TYR A 327 6.90 28.88 -14.01
C TYR A 327 8.40 28.80 -14.29
N PHE A 328 9.21 28.36 -13.32
CA PHE A 328 10.66 28.23 -13.50
C PHE A 328 11.04 27.03 -14.38
N ASP A 329 10.30 25.93 -14.31
CA ASP A 329 10.52 24.77 -15.18
C ASP A 329 10.31 25.12 -16.67
N LEU A 330 9.29 25.94 -16.97
CA LEU A 330 9.06 26.45 -18.33
C LEU A 330 10.21 27.33 -18.88
N GLN A 331 10.99 27.94 -18.00
CA GLN A 331 12.12 28.81 -18.39
C GLN A 331 13.46 28.07 -18.40
N ASN A 332 13.51 26.79 -18.00
CA ASN A 332 14.75 26.03 -17.75
C ASN A 332 15.72 26.78 -16.81
N ASP A 333 15.18 27.59 -15.89
CA ASP A 333 15.97 28.36 -14.95
C ASP A 333 16.13 27.63 -13.63
N HIS A 334 17.31 27.14 -13.36
CA HIS A 334 17.67 26.37 -12.17
C HIS A 334 18.83 27.02 -11.38
N GLY A 335 19.28 28.18 -11.80
CA GLY A 335 20.49 28.80 -11.31
C GLY A 335 20.29 30.05 -10.43
N PRO A 336 21.34 30.91 -10.34
CA PRO A 336 21.30 32.12 -9.52
C PRO A 336 20.23 33.14 -9.93
N GLU A 337 19.86 33.19 -11.21
CA GLU A 337 18.79 34.07 -11.68
C GLU A 337 17.44 33.66 -11.12
N LYS A 338 17.18 32.36 -10.99
CA LYS A 338 15.97 31.82 -10.29
C LYS A 338 15.90 32.35 -8.86
N GLU A 339 16.99 32.27 -8.10
CA GLU A 339 17.06 32.77 -6.73
C GLU A 339 16.72 34.26 -6.65
N LYS A 340 17.34 35.05 -7.52
CA LYS A 340 17.09 36.50 -7.61
C LYS A 340 15.62 36.82 -7.92
N THR A 341 15.05 36.17 -8.94
CA THR A 341 13.64 36.35 -9.32
C THR A 341 12.69 35.95 -8.20
N LEU A 342 12.98 34.85 -7.47
CA LEU A 342 12.20 34.43 -6.30
C LEU A 342 12.23 35.50 -5.19
N VAL A 343 13.39 36.08 -4.91
CA VAL A 343 13.52 37.16 -3.94
C VAL A 343 12.73 38.40 -4.37
N GLU A 344 12.77 38.77 -5.65
CA GLU A 344 11.99 39.88 -6.21
C GLU A 344 10.48 39.65 -6.05
N PHE A 345 9.98 38.45 -6.33
CA PHE A 345 8.56 38.07 -6.08
C PHE A 345 8.19 38.18 -4.61
N ALA A 346 9.08 37.73 -3.73
CA ALA A 346 8.88 37.81 -2.29
C ALA A 346 8.77 39.26 -1.80
N GLU A 347 9.69 40.14 -2.24
CA GLU A 347 9.73 41.54 -1.79
C GLU A 347 8.54 42.34 -2.30
N LYS A 348 8.14 42.10 -3.57
CA LYS A 348 7.01 42.83 -4.20
C LYS A 348 5.69 42.63 -3.43
N ARG A 349 5.47 41.46 -2.80
CA ARG A 349 4.18 41.09 -2.18
C ARG A 349 4.26 40.71 -0.69
N GLY A 350 5.43 40.79 -0.09
CA GLY A 350 5.63 40.34 1.28
C GLY A 350 5.46 38.82 1.46
N ALA A 351 5.64 38.06 0.39
CA ALA A 351 5.39 36.63 0.36
C ALA A 351 6.54 35.83 0.99
N TRP A 352 6.22 34.72 1.62
CA TRP A 352 7.20 33.85 2.29
C TRP A 352 7.64 32.66 1.46
N MET A 353 6.76 32.07 0.62
CA MET A 353 7.05 30.87 -0.17
C MET A 353 8.20 31.08 -1.19
N PRO A 354 8.27 32.20 -1.94
CA PRO A 354 9.41 32.43 -2.81
C PRO A 354 10.75 32.48 -2.06
N LEU A 355 10.79 33.01 -0.82
CA LEU A 355 12.00 33.01 0.01
C LEU A 355 12.38 31.58 0.44
N LEU A 356 11.40 30.76 0.75
CA LEU A 356 11.64 29.37 1.12
C LEU A 356 12.22 28.58 -0.08
N LEU A 357 11.72 28.81 -1.28
CA LEU A 357 12.29 28.24 -2.50
C LEU A 357 13.69 28.81 -2.82
N ALA A 358 13.91 30.12 -2.64
CA ALA A 358 15.23 30.73 -2.79
C ALA A 358 16.26 30.12 -1.80
N SER A 359 15.85 29.84 -0.56
CA SER A 359 16.66 29.11 0.41
C SER A 359 17.06 27.72 -0.10
N SER A 360 16.15 26.98 -0.74
CA SER A 360 16.46 25.68 -1.33
C SER A 360 17.45 25.79 -2.50
N VAL A 361 17.29 26.79 -3.37
CA VAL A 361 18.21 27.06 -4.50
C VAL A 361 19.60 27.40 -4.00
N ALA A 362 19.71 28.30 -3.02
CA ALA A 362 20.99 28.67 -2.39
C ALA A 362 21.68 27.45 -1.75
N ARG A 363 20.93 26.60 -1.05
CA ARG A 363 21.44 25.35 -0.46
C ARG A 363 22.01 24.40 -1.51
N GLN A 364 21.27 24.16 -2.60
CA GLN A 364 21.70 23.28 -3.70
C GLN A 364 23.02 23.75 -4.34
N ARG A 365 23.24 25.07 -4.37
CA ARG A 365 24.47 25.69 -4.86
C ARG A 365 25.62 25.66 -3.84
N GLY A 366 25.35 25.24 -2.61
CA GLY A 366 26.30 25.21 -1.51
C GLY A 366 26.45 26.53 -0.75
N ASP A 367 25.64 27.55 -1.06
CA ASP A 367 25.62 28.83 -0.33
C ASP A 367 24.73 28.75 0.90
N ILE A 368 25.24 28.11 1.94
CA ILE A 368 24.49 27.85 3.17
C ILE A 368 24.12 29.17 3.90
N LEU A 369 24.96 30.21 3.80
CA LEU A 369 24.67 31.49 4.45
C LEU A 369 23.47 32.18 3.79
N ALA A 370 23.42 32.22 2.46
CA ALA A 370 22.26 32.74 1.75
C ALA A 370 21.01 31.89 2.01
N ALA A 371 21.14 30.57 2.06
CA ALA A 371 20.04 29.66 2.37
C ALA A 371 19.42 29.96 3.74
N VAL A 372 20.24 30.10 4.78
CA VAL A 372 19.80 30.50 6.13
C VAL A 372 19.13 31.88 6.13
N ALA A 373 19.73 32.86 5.45
CA ALA A 373 19.19 34.22 5.40
C ALA A 373 17.80 34.27 4.75
N HIS A 374 17.59 33.52 3.65
CA HIS A 374 16.28 33.44 3.00
C HIS A 374 15.25 32.71 3.88
N ALA A 375 15.63 31.61 4.53
CA ALA A 375 14.75 30.87 5.42
C ALA A 375 14.36 31.71 6.66
N ALA A 376 15.30 32.49 7.22
CA ALA A 376 15.03 33.42 8.30
C ALA A 376 14.00 34.49 7.91
N LYS A 377 14.16 35.12 6.75
CA LYS A 377 13.17 36.10 6.23
C LYS A 377 11.80 35.46 5.97
N ALA A 378 11.77 34.20 5.48
CA ALA A 378 10.51 33.48 5.33
C ALA A 378 9.83 33.27 6.69
N PHE A 379 10.60 32.90 7.71
CA PHE A 379 10.13 32.73 9.08
C PHE A 379 9.59 34.04 9.68
N GLU A 380 10.28 35.16 9.50
CA GLU A 380 9.80 36.47 9.92
C GLU A 380 8.42 36.81 9.34
N ARG A 381 8.14 36.41 8.08
CA ARG A 381 6.87 36.67 7.41
C ARG A 381 5.75 35.71 7.82
N ASN A 382 6.08 34.47 8.16
CA ASN A 382 5.10 33.47 8.58
C ASN A 382 5.69 32.50 9.62
N PRO A 383 5.83 32.92 10.88
CA PRO A 383 6.47 32.12 11.95
C PRO A 383 5.66 30.89 12.38
N ASN A 384 4.40 30.78 11.94
CA ASN A 384 3.53 29.67 12.29
C ASN A 384 3.46 28.58 11.19
N SER A 385 4.23 28.70 10.13
CA SER A 385 4.30 27.68 9.09
C SER A 385 5.25 26.55 9.49
N GLU A 386 4.70 25.33 9.57
CA GLU A 386 5.51 24.14 9.82
C GLU A 386 6.53 23.90 8.71
N GLU A 387 6.15 24.16 7.46
CA GLU A 387 7.02 24.00 6.29
C GLU A 387 8.28 24.88 6.39
N ILE A 388 8.11 26.13 6.83
CA ILE A 388 9.24 27.03 7.06
C ILE A 388 10.12 26.52 8.20
N LEU A 389 9.52 26.09 9.32
CA LEU A 389 10.27 25.58 10.47
C LEU A 389 11.06 24.33 10.12
N LEU A 390 10.48 23.41 9.33
CA LEU A 390 11.16 22.20 8.83
C LEU A 390 12.38 22.57 8.00
N GLN A 391 12.22 23.46 7.04
CA GLN A 391 13.30 23.84 6.13
C GLN A 391 14.36 24.71 6.83
N TYR A 392 13.94 25.66 7.67
CA TYR A 392 14.84 26.51 8.42
C TYR A 392 15.68 25.69 9.42
N SER A 393 15.07 24.73 10.12
CA SER A 393 15.80 23.79 10.98
C SER A 393 16.91 23.07 10.23
N ALA A 394 16.62 22.55 9.02
CA ALA A 394 17.61 21.87 8.19
C ALA A 394 18.76 22.80 7.77
N MET A 395 18.44 24.06 7.36
CA MET A 395 19.48 25.04 6.99
C MET A 395 20.38 25.42 8.17
N LEU A 396 19.79 25.57 9.35
CA LEU A 396 20.55 25.85 10.59
C LEU A 396 21.45 24.67 10.98
N GLY A 397 20.96 23.44 10.77
CA GLY A 397 21.77 22.23 10.94
C GLY A 397 22.98 22.22 10.02
N ASP A 398 22.78 22.48 8.73
CA ASP A 398 23.85 22.56 7.73
C ASP A 398 24.84 23.71 8.00
N ALA A 399 24.37 24.83 8.54
CA ALA A 399 25.20 25.96 8.93
C ALA A 399 25.96 25.76 10.25
N GLY A 400 25.64 24.74 11.02
CA GLY A 400 26.19 24.55 12.37
C GLY A 400 25.67 25.54 13.41
N ASP A 401 24.55 26.25 13.13
CA ASP A 401 24.02 27.31 14.00
C ASP A 401 23.13 26.74 15.12
N ALA A 402 23.79 26.22 16.15
CA ALA A 402 23.15 25.67 17.33
C ALA A 402 22.38 26.70 18.16
N ALA A 403 22.78 27.97 18.13
CA ALA A 403 22.16 29.02 18.91
C ALA A 403 20.79 29.39 18.35
N THR A 404 20.69 29.56 17.04
CA THR A 404 19.42 29.87 16.37
C THR A 404 18.45 28.66 16.40
N LEU A 405 18.95 27.42 16.34
CA LEU A 405 18.14 26.22 16.57
C LEU A 405 17.44 26.25 17.92
N ASP A 406 18.17 26.58 18.99
CA ASP A 406 17.60 26.67 20.34
C ASP A 406 16.63 27.85 20.48
N LEU A 407 16.91 28.98 19.83
CA LEU A 407 16.08 30.17 19.94
C LEU A 407 14.77 30.07 19.17
N VAL A 408 14.80 29.47 17.98
CA VAL A 408 13.68 29.48 17.01
C VAL A 408 12.93 28.17 16.97
N ILE A 409 13.63 27.05 16.83
CA ILE A 409 13.01 25.75 16.57
C ILE A 409 12.59 25.04 17.86
N GLN A 410 13.39 25.10 18.91
CA GLN A 410 13.08 24.46 20.19
C GLN A 410 11.73 24.90 20.77
N PRO A 411 11.34 26.20 20.80
CA PRO A 411 10.03 26.61 21.30
C PRO A 411 8.87 26.03 20.50
N ALA A 412 9.00 25.94 19.18
CA ALA A 412 8.00 25.37 18.29
C ALA A 412 7.78 23.88 18.57
N VAL A 413 8.88 23.10 18.70
CA VAL A 413 8.87 21.69 19.08
C VAL A 413 8.32 21.46 20.47
N SER A 414 8.76 22.28 21.45
CA SER A 414 8.31 22.16 22.84
C SER A 414 6.84 22.52 23.04
N GLY A 415 6.31 23.41 22.20
CA GLY A 415 4.90 23.81 22.21
C GLY A 415 3.92 22.75 21.71
N GLY A 416 4.38 21.70 21.04
CA GLY A 416 3.59 20.55 20.60
C GLY A 416 2.50 20.86 19.57
N ARG A 417 2.56 22.02 18.89
CA ARG A 417 1.55 22.47 17.90
C ARG A 417 1.74 21.86 16.52
N PHE A 418 2.93 21.35 16.22
CA PHE A 418 3.33 20.87 14.91
C PHE A 418 3.40 19.35 14.87
N SER A 419 3.55 18.81 13.66
CA SER A 419 3.62 17.35 13.46
C SER A 419 4.93 16.76 14.00
N LYS A 420 4.95 15.45 14.18
CA LYS A 420 6.16 14.70 14.58
C LYS A 420 7.31 14.79 13.56
N ARG A 421 7.04 15.25 12.34
CA ARG A 421 8.07 15.57 11.34
C ARG A 421 8.98 16.70 11.81
N LEU A 422 8.45 17.70 12.51
CA LEU A 422 9.28 18.79 13.07
C LEU A 422 10.17 18.29 14.21
N ASP A 423 9.63 17.46 15.12
CA ASP A 423 10.43 16.80 16.16
C ASP A 423 11.62 16.04 15.55
N TRP A 424 11.36 15.25 14.50
CA TRP A 424 12.36 14.49 13.79
C TRP A 424 13.43 15.38 13.14
N ASN A 425 12.98 16.38 12.37
CA ASN A 425 13.88 17.29 11.66
C ASN A 425 14.78 18.07 12.63
N TYR A 426 14.19 18.59 13.70
CA TYR A 426 14.93 19.28 14.76
C TYR A 426 15.98 18.36 15.40
N ALA A 427 15.62 17.14 15.73
CA ALA A 427 16.58 16.16 16.27
C ALA A 427 17.73 15.87 15.30
N GLN A 428 17.47 15.74 14.00
CA GLN A 428 18.52 15.59 12.99
C GLN A 428 19.44 16.82 12.94
N SER A 429 18.89 18.02 12.96
CA SER A 429 19.66 19.27 12.96
C SER A 429 20.50 19.42 14.23
N LEU A 430 19.96 19.07 15.41
CA LEU A 430 20.72 19.02 16.66
C LEU A 430 21.92 18.06 16.57
N LYS A 431 21.72 16.90 15.95
CA LYS A 431 22.81 15.94 15.75
C LYS A 431 23.91 16.50 14.83
N GLN A 432 23.50 17.18 13.73
CA GLN A 432 24.45 17.81 12.80
C GLN A 432 25.32 18.86 13.49
N VAL A 433 24.75 19.65 14.39
CA VAL A 433 25.49 20.66 15.17
C VAL A 433 26.20 20.10 16.41
N GLY A 434 26.30 18.76 16.54
CA GLY A 434 27.01 18.08 17.62
C GLY A 434 26.24 17.92 18.94
N LYS A 435 24.98 18.35 19.02
CA LYS A 435 24.11 18.23 20.21
C LYS A 435 23.39 16.88 20.27
N THR A 436 24.14 15.78 20.09
CA THR A 436 23.56 14.42 19.96
C THR A 436 22.72 14.02 21.17
N GLN A 437 23.10 14.38 22.40
CA GLN A 437 22.31 14.03 23.57
C GLN A 437 20.93 14.71 23.59
N GLN A 438 20.88 15.98 23.23
CA GLN A 438 19.61 16.71 23.10
C GLN A 438 18.73 16.15 21.97
N ALA A 439 19.33 15.76 20.85
CA ALA A 439 18.64 15.10 19.75
C ALA A 439 17.96 13.79 20.22
N ILE A 440 18.66 12.97 20.99
CA ILE A 440 18.13 11.73 21.58
C ILE A 440 16.95 12.03 22.51
N GLU A 441 17.07 13.06 23.35
CA GLU A 441 16.00 13.48 24.29
C GLU A 441 14.75 13.94 23.55
N VAL A 442 14.90 14.69 22.45
CA VAL A 442 13.77 15.12 21.59
C VAL A 442 13.03 13.90 21.03
N LEU A 443 13.75 12.93 20.44
CA LEU A 443 13.13 11.73 19.87
C LEU A 443 12.48 10.85 20.95
N ARG A 444 13.10 10.66 22.11
CA ARG A 444 12.52 9.90 23.23
C ARG A 444 11.23 10.53 23.72
N ARG A 445 11.20 11.86 23.88
CA ARG A 445 9.98 12.58 24.26
C ARG A 445 8.89 12.44 23.20
N ALA A 446 9.25 12.55 21.91
CA ALA A 446 8.31 12.44 20.82
C ALA A 446 7.66 11.05 20.71
N GLN A 447 8.38 9.98 21.11
CA GLN A 447 7.86 8.61 21.18
C GLN A 447 6.82 8.39 22.29
N LEU A 448 6.91 9.13 23.40
CA LEU A 448 6.00 8.99 24.54
C LEU A 448 4.60 9.56 24.29
N GLY A 449 4.44 10.39 23.26
CA GLY A 449 3.17 11.00 22.89
C GLY A 449 2.32 10.14 21.95
N ASP A 450 1.22 10.73 21.48
CA ASP A 450 0.35 10.17 20.46
C ASP A 450 1.00 10.29 19.06
N ALA A 451 2.02 9.47 18.82
CA ALA A 451 2.75 9.41 17.58
C ALA A 451 2.39 8.14 16.80
N PRO A 452 2.38 8.19 15.45
CA PRO A 452 2.20 7.00 14.60
C PRO A 452 3.26 5.92 14.89
N ASP A 453 2.90 4.64 14.73
CA ASP A 453 3.78 3.52 15.08
C ASP A 453 5.03 3.46 14.19
N ASP A 454 4.92 3.86 12.93
CA ASP A 454 6.05 4.00 12.00
C ASP A 454 7.06 5.06 12.49
N PHE A 455 6.56 6.21 12.98
CA PHE A 455 7.41 7.23 13.60
C PHE A 455 8.10 6.70 14.88
N LYS A 456 7.35 6.04 15.77
CA LYS A 456 7.90 5.45 17.00
C LYS A 456 9.02 4.48 16.70
N SER A 457 8.82 3.61 15.70
CA SER A 457 9.82 2.64 15.25
C SER A 457 11.06 3.31 14.67
N ALA A 458 10.89 4.30 13.79
CA ALA A 458 11.99 5.05 13.19
C ALA A 458 12.80 5.82 14.24
N ALA A 459 12.12 6.47 15.19
CA ALA A 459 12.75 7.23 16.25
C ALA A 459 13.53 6.32 17.23
N ALA A 460 12.98 5.14 17.59
CA ALA A 460 13.69 4.15 18.39
C ALA A 460 14.97 3.69 17.70
N THR A 461 14.88 3.37 16.41
CA THR A 461 16.03 2.99 15.60
C THR A 461 17.11 4.08 15.55
N ALA A 462 16.70 5.34 15.34
CA ALA A 462 17.64 6.47 15.34
C ALA A 462 18.35 6.64 16.71
N VAL A 463 17.61 6.52 17.80
CA VAL A 463 18.17 6.59 19.17
C VAL A 463 19.18 5.46 19.39
N GLU A 464 18.87 4.23 18.97
CA GLU A 464 19.82 3.10 19.06
C GLU A 464 21.12 3.38 18.28
N PHE A 465 21.03 3.93 17.06
CA PHE A 465 22.21 4.34 16.28
C PHE A 465 23.00 5.47 16.95
N TRP A 466 22.32 6.51 17.42
CA TRP A 466 22.98 7.67 17.98
C TRP A 466 23.60 7.40 19.35
N THR A 467 23.09 6.44 20.08
CA THR A 467 23.69 5.94 21.32
C THR A 467 24.73 4.85 21.09
N GLY A 468 24.95 4.42 19.83
CA GLY A 468 25.86 3.33 19.50
C GLY A 468 25.34 1.94 19.88
N LEU A 469 24.05 1.79 20.16
CA LEU A 469 23.43 0.49 20.49
C LEU A 469 23.08 -0.34 19.25
N ARG A 470 23.19 0.25 18.06
CA ARG A 470 22.99 -0.41 16.77
C ARG A 470 24.04 0.06 15.78
N ALA A 471 24.59 -0.86 15.00
CA ALA A 471 25.55 -0.57 13.95
C ALA A 471 25.03 -1.03 12.58
N GLN A 472 25.43 -0.33 11.52
CA GLN A 472 25.16 -0.70 10.13
C GLN A 472 26.44 -1.23 9.49
N SER A 473 26.35 -2.31 8.70
CA SER A 473 27.43 -2.74 7.83
C SER A 473 27.74 -1.66 6.79
N GLY A 474 29.03 -1.47 6.49
CA GLY A 474 29.46 -0.66 5.36
C GLY A 474 29.14 -1.32 4.01
N GLU A 475 28.78 -2.61 4.01
CA GLU A 475 28.43 -3.39 2.83
C GLU A 475 26.92 -3.54 2.67
N THR A 476 26.45 -3.53 1.42
CA THR A 476 25.04 -3.76 1.11
C THR A 476 24.77 -5.21 0.73
N LEU A 477 23.60 -5.72 1.10
CA LEU A 477 23.12 -7.04 0.72
C LEU A 477 22.67 -7.07 -0.75
N GLU A 478 22.82 -8.23 -1.36
CA GLU A 478 22.25 -8.49 -2.69
C GLU A 478 20.75 -8.83 -2.55
N VAL A 479 19.93 -7.92 -3.08
CA VAL A 479 18.46 -7.99 -2.99
C VAL A 479 17.86 -8.08 -4.40
N HIS A 480 16.89 -8.98 -4.59
CA HIS A 480 16.13 -9.08 -5.84
C HIS A 480 15.14 -7.92 -6.00
N ARG A 481 14.77 -7.61 -7.24
CA ARG A 481 13.78 -6.54 -7.55
C ARG A 481 12.40 -6.75 -6.90
N SER A 482 12.09 -8.00 -6.52
CA SER A 482 10.86 -8.34 -5.77
C SER A 482 10.95 -8.05 -4.26
N GLY A 483 12.04 -7.46 -3.76
CA GLY A 483 12.25 -7.21 -2.34
C GLY A 483 12.61 -8.45 -1.52
N GLN A 484 13.18 -9.48 -2.15
CA GLN A 484 13.65 -10.71 -1.49
C GLN A 484 15.16 -10.77 -1.46
N LEU A 485 15.72 -11.40 -0.43
CA LEU A 485 17.18 -11.62 -0.30
C LEU A 485 17.64 -12.64 -1.36
N LEU A 486 18.65 -12.29 -2.16
CA LEU A 486 19.18 -13.18 -3.21
C LEU A 486 20.00 -14.34 -2.62
N ARG A 487 20.81 -14.06 -1.60
CA ARG A 487 21.70 -15.02 -0.95
C ARG A 487 21.55 -14.98 0.56
N PRO A 488 21.76 -16.08 1.30
CA PRO A 488 21.62 -16.08 2.75
C PRO A 488 22.60 -15.14 3.44
N VAL A 489 22.23 -14.62 4.61
CA VAL A 489 23.17 -14.01 5.56
C VAL A 489 23.63 -15.09 6.52
N LEU A 490 24.93 -15.26 6.63
CA LEU A 490 25.59 -16.30 7.41
C LEU A 490 26.42 -15.69 8.54
N LEU A 491 26.52 -16.41 9.63
CA LEU A 491 27.53 -16.19 10.65
C LEU A 491 28.85 -16.80 10.13
N SER A 492 29.93 -16.03 10.15
CA SER A 492 31.26 -16.51 9.76
C SER A 492 32.05 -16.91 11.00
N LEU A 493 32.43 -18.19 11.11
CA LEU A 493 33.29 -18.73 12.17
C LEU A 493 34.72 -18.82 11.66
N GLU A 494 35.71 -18.75 12.59
CA GLU A 494 37.13 -18.91 12.24
C GLU A 494 37.43 -20.31 11.71
N ASP A 495 36.68 -21.32 12.18
CA ASP A 495 36.91 -22.73 11.84
C ASP A 495 36.02 -23.22 10.68
N GLY A 496 35.29 -22.31 9.98
CA GLY A 496 34.42 -22.67 8.89
C GLY A 496 33.12 -21.82 8.82
N GLU A 497 32.13 -22.32 8.10
CA GLU A 497 30.82 -21.65 7.99
C GLU A 497 30.02 -21.83 9.28
N GLY A 498 29.50 -20.72 9.79
CA GLY A 498 28.50 -20.70 10.83
C GLY A 498 27.09 -20.92 10.26
N GLY A 499 26.09 -20.93 11.13
CA GLY A 499 24.70 -21.13 10.75
C GLY A 499 24.13 -20.02 9.87
N VAL A 500 23.09 -20.37 9.09
CA VAL A 500 22.29 -19.41 8.33
C VAL A 500 21.48 -18.56 9.30
N LEU A 501 21.63 -17.25 9.26
CA LEU A 501 20.90 -16.29 10.07
C LEU A 501 19.64 -15.79 9.35
N ILE A 502 19.75 -15.47 8.06
CA ILE A 502 18.61 -15.08 7.23
C ILE A 502 18.66 -15.92 5.95
N HIS A 503 17.60 -16.66 5.69
CA HIS A 503 17.51 -17.56 4.54
C HIS A 503 17.42 -16.79 3.20
N PRO A 504 17.91 -17.40 2.08
CA PRO A 504 17.70 -16.84 0.75
C PRO A 504 16.20 -16.80 0.44
N ARG A 505 15.79 -15.85 -0.39
CA ARG A 505 14.39 -15.56 -0.73
C ARG A 505 13.51 -15.09 0.43
N ALA A 506 14.07 -14.83 1.62
CA ALA A 506 13.32 -14.19 2.69
C ALA A 506 12.78 -12.83 2.21
N PRO A 507 11.48 -12.54 2.40
CA PRO A 507 10.93 -11.22 2.12
C PRO A 507 11.52 -10.20 3.09
N LEU A 508 11.88 -9.01 2.58
CA LEU A 508 12.45 -7.95 3.40
C LEU A 508 11.37 -6.96 3.87
N PRO A 509 11.46 -6.44 5.10
CA PRO A 509 12.56 -6.62 6.06
C PRO A 509 12.56 -8.00 6.73
N ALA A 510 13.73 -8.59 6.90
CA ALA A 510 13.93 -9.87 7.59
C ALA A 510 14.87 -9.70 8.78
N GLN A 511 14.62 -10.41 9.87
CA GLN A 511 15.44 -10.34 11.09
C GLN A 511 15.63 -11.72 11.70
N HIS A 512 16.78 -11.89 12.38
CA HIS A 512 17.08 -13.09 13.12
C HIS A 512 17.78 -12.76 14.45
N LYS A 513 17.40 -13.45 15.52
CA LYS A 513 18.05 -13.37 16.84
C LYS A 513 18.83 -14.65 17.08
N PHE A 514 20.03 -14.52 17.60
CA PHE A 514 20.86 -15.66 17.91
C PHE A 514 21.75 -15.39 19.13
N PRO A 515 22.05 -16.42 19.96
CA PRO A 515 23.00 -16.30 21.05
C PRO A 515 24.41 -16.31 20.50
N TRP A 516 25.28 -15.51 21.12
CA TRP A 516 26.73 -15.49 20.82
C TRP A 516 27.54 -15.58 22.11
N ARG A 517 28.69 -16.22 22.06
CA ARG A 517 29.60 -16.32 23.20
C ARG A 517 30.86 -15.52 22.91
N ALA A 518 31.28 -14.67 23.86
CA ALA A 518 32.58 -14.00 23.78
C ALA A 518 33.69 -15.04 23.83
N LYS A 519 34.70 -14.92 22.94
CA LYS A 519 35.76 -15.93 22.82
C LYS A 519 36.68 -16.05 24.05
N GLU A 520 36.87 -14.96 24.79
CA GLU A 520 37.79 -14.88 25.90
C GLU A 520 37.07 -14.83 27.24
N ASN A 521 37.51 -15.65 28.18
CA ASN A 521 37.09 -15.55 29.57
C ASN A 521 37.56 -14.20 30.13
N GLY A 522 36.64 -13.38 30.62
CA GLY A 522 36.92 -12.07 31.20
C GLY A 522 37.02 -10.91 30.17
N GLY A 523 36.78 -11.17 28.89
CA GLY A 523 36.79 -10.12 27.86
C GLY A 523 35.57 -9.19 27.98
N THR A 524 35.78 -7.88 27.78
CA THR A 524 34.76 -6.84 27.77
C THR A 524 34.24 -6.51 26.36
N GLU A 525 34.74 -7.23 25.36
CA GLU A 525 34.33 -7.10 23.95
C GLU A 525 34.04 -8.47 23.33
N ALA A 526 33.13 -8.49 22.39
CA ALA A 526 32.87 -9.66 21.55
C ALA A 526 32.82 -9.25 20.07
N ARG A 527 33.31 -10.12 19.19
CA ARG A 527 33.38 -9.89 17.74
C ARG A 527 32.48 -10.87 17.01
N VAL A 528 31.64 -10.37 16.15
CA VAL A 528 30.69 -11.14 15.32
C VAL A 528 31.01 -10.84 13.87
N ARG A 529 31.37 -11.86 13.09
CA ARG A 529 31.63 -11.74 11.66
C ARG A 529 30.43 -12.21 10.86
N LEU A 530 30.00 -11.42 9.89
CA LEU A 530 28.89 -11.74 8.99
C LEU A 530 29.35 -11.75 7.54
N GLN A 531 28.73 -12.62 6.75
CA GLN A 531 28.96 -12.74 5.31
C GLN A 531 27.65 -13.03 4.57
N GLN A 532 27.60 -12.75 3.27
CA GLN A 532 26.50 -13.11 2.38
C GLN A 532 26.98 -14.13 1.36
N GLY A 533 26.22 -15.21 1.14
CA GLY A 533 26.56 -16.27 0.19
C GLY A 533 26.78 -17.61 0.89
N GLN A 534 26.92 -18.67 0.11
CA GLN A 534 27.12 -20.03 0.58
C GLN A 534 28.44 -20.57 0.01
N ALA A 535 29.32 -21.05 0.87
CA ALA A 535 30.49 -21.77 0.41
C ALA A 535 30.04 -23.08 -0.26
N GLY A 536 30.58 -23.38 -1.45
CA GLY A 536 30.26 -24.61 -2.22
C GLY A 536 29.47 -24.42 -3.50
N LEU A 537 28.95 -23.23 -3.80
CA LEU A 537 28.27 -22.94 -5.09
C LEU A 537 29.15 -22.23 -6.13
N GLY A 538 30.48 -22.28 -5.96
CA GLY A 538 31.43 -21.72 -6.92
C GLY A 538 31.80 -20.26 -6.72
N ASP A 539 31.02 -19.47 -6.01
CA ASP A 539 31.29 -18.08 -5.70
C ASP A 539 31.80 -17.94 -4.25
N ALA A 540 32.84 -17.14 -4.05
CA ALA A 540 33.33 -16.82 -2.70
C ALA A 540 32.23 -16.03 -1.93
N PRO A 541 32.05 -16.34 -0.62
CA PRO A 541 31.11 -15.57 0.19
C PRO A 541 31.52 -14.09 0.24
N LYS A 542 30.55 -13.18 0.08
CA LYS A 542 30.80 -11.75 0.22
C LYS A 542 30.87 -11.37 1.71
N PRO A 543 32.00 -10.86 2.22
CA PRO A 543 32.08 -10.42 3.60
C PRO A 543 31.18 -9.20 3.83
N LEU A 544 30.44 -9.19 4.92
CA LEU A 544 29.60 -8.07 5.37
C LEU A 544 30.26 -7.30 6.52
N GLY A 545 31.36 -7.82 7.03
CA GLY A 545 32.23 -7.18 8.03
C GLY A 545 32.15 -7.78 9.43
N VAL A 546 32.87 -7.14 10.33
CA VAL A 546 32.98 -7.49 11.73
C VAL A 546 32.24 -6.47 12.58
N PHE A 547 31.34 -6.95 13.42
CA PHE A 547 30.67 -6.14 14.43
C PHE A 547 31.32 -6.38 15.80
N VAL A 548 31.75 -5.31 16.46
CA VAL A 548 32.37 -5.35 17.79
C VAL A 548 31.33 -4.90 18.81
N VAL A 549 30.96 -5.81 19.71
CA VAL A 549 30.07 -5.53 20.85
C VAL A 549 30.95 -5.12 22.03
N LYS A 550 30.70 -3.95 22.59
CA LYS A 550 31.50 -3.37 23.71
C LYS A 550 30.75 -3.47 25.03
N ASN A 551 31.47 -3.27 26.11
CA ASN A 551 30.93 -3.28 27.49
C ASN A 551 30.21 -4.60 27.86
N VAL A 552 30.73 -5.72 27.34
CA VAL A 552 30.28 -7.06 27.73
C VAL A 552 30.68 -7.29 29.18
N THR A 553 29.72 -7.72 30.00
CA THR A 553 30.00 -8.10 31.39
C THR A 553 30.58 -9.53 31.39
N PRO A 554 31.82 -9.73 31.88
CA PRO A 554 32.39 -11.05 31.94
C PRO A 554 31.58 -12.00 32.83
N SER A 555 31.50 -13.27 32.44
CA SER A 555 30.93 -14.32 33.29
C SER A 555 32.00 -14.91 34.20
N ALA A 556 31.66 -15.24 35.44
CA ALA A 556 32.53 -15.93 36.37
C ALA A 556 32.76 -17.41 35.99
N ASP A 557 31.79 -18.02 35.30
CA ASP A 557 31.74 -19.45 35.00
C ASP A 557 32.08 -19.79 33.53
N GLY A 558 32.66 -18.85 32.78
CA GLY A 558 33.05 -19.09 31.37
C GLY A 558 32.81 -17.90 30.44
N PRO A 559 32.81 -18.11 29.12
CA PRO A 559 32.55 -17.05 28.14
C PRO A 559 31.21 -16.40 28.33
N ALA A 560 31.13 -15.07 28.29
CA ALA A 560 29.90 -14.32 28.44
C ALA A 560 28.91 -14.61 27.29
N ASN A 561 27.65 -14.85 27.62
CA ASN A 561 26.58 -15.01 26.64
C ASN A 561 26.03 -13.64 26.26
N ILE A 562 25.78 -13.43 24.95
CA ILE A 562 25.26 -12.20 24.37
C ILE A 562 24.12 -12.57 23.43
N ASP A 563 23.02 -11.83 23.50
CA ASP A 563 21.91 -11.94 22.58
C ASP A 563 22.13 -11.00 21.40
N CYS A 564 22.44 -11.56 20.23
CA CYS A 564 22.66 -10.82 19.00
C CYS A 564 21.41 -10.79 18.13
N ARG A 565 21.23 -9.69 17.41
CA ARG A 565 20.16 -9.52 16.42
C ARG A 565 20.74 -8.94 15.13
N VAL A 566 20.44 -9.60 14.03
CA VAL A 566 20.73 -9.13 12.67
C VAL A 566 19.43 -8.81 11.96
N GLU A 567 19.43 -7.75 11.16
CA GLU A 567 18.27 -7.33 10.36
C GLU A 567 18.72 -6.92 8.96
N ALA A 568 18.07 -7.48 7.94
CA ALA A 568 18.20 -7.09 6.54
C ALA A 568 17.05 -6.14 6.19
N ALA A 569 17.37 -4.90 5.84
CA ALA A 569 16.39 -3.88 5.46
C ALA A 569 16.03 -4.01 3.96
N PRO A 570 14.85 -3.48 3.52
CA PRO A 570 14.40 -3.56 2.12
C PRO A 570 15.36 -2.90 1.11
N ASP A 571 16.12 -1.91 1.54
CA ASP A 571 17.12 -1.20 0.74
C ASP A 571 18.50 -1.89 0.69
N GLY A 572 18.60 -3.11 1.21
CA GLY A 572 19.82 -3.90 1.25
C GLY A 572 20.78 -3.55 2.40
N ARG A 573 20.43 -2.66 3.33
CA ARG A 573 21.26 -2.41 4.52
C ARG A 573 21.19 -3.60 5.47
N LEU A 574 22.34 -3.95 6.05
CA LEU A 574 22.45 -4.91 7.14
C LEU A 574 22.69 -4.18 8.45
N LEU A 575 21.83 -4.43 9.42
CA LEU A 575 21.87 -3.81 10.74
C LEU A 575 22.15 -4.87 11.79
N PHE A 576 22.93 -4.50 12.81
CA PHE A 576 23.31 -5.38 13.90
C PHE A 576 23.14 -4.69 15.25
N SER A 577 22.63 -5.41 16.23
CA SER A 577 22.53 -4.99 17.62
C SER A 577 22.80 -6.17 18.54
N ALA A 578 23.19 -5.88 19.78
CA ALA A 578 23.46 -6.89 20.79
C ALA A 578 23.01 -6.46 22.17
N GLY A 579 22.69 -7.42 23.03
CA GLY A 579 22.32 -7.20 24.41
C GLY A 579 22.85 -8.29 25.33
N GLN A 580 22.85 -8.03 26.62
CA GLN A 580 23.21 -8.98 27.67
C GLN A 580 22.31 -8.71 28.88
N ASP A 581 21.72 -9.77 29.43
CA ASP A 581 20.85 -9.70 30.61
C ASP A 581 19.74 -8.63 30.51
N GLY A 582 19.13 -8.52 29.31
CA GLY A 582 18.08 -7.55 29.02
C GLY A 582 18.55 -6.10 28.78
N ARG A 583 19.84 -5.83 28.85
CA ARG A 583 20.46 -4.53 28.59
C ARG A 583 21.09 -4.51 27.20
N MET A 584 20.75 -3.50 26.37
CA MET A 584 21.42 -3.26 25.08
C MET A 584 22.88 -2.83 25.30
N LEU A 585 23.79 -3.36 24.47
CA LEU A 585 25.21 -3.09 24.49
C LEU A 585 25.63 -2.22 23.30
N PRO A 586 26.65 -1.34 23.45
CA PRO A 586 27.22 -0.60 22.34
C PRO A 586 27.83 -1.53 21.29
N VAL A 587 27.57 -1.23 20.01
CA VAL A 587 28.07 -1.99 18.87
C VAL A 587 28.68 -1.03 17.86
N GLU A 588 29.82 -1.40 17.27
CA GLU A 588 30.41 -0.71 16.13
C GLU A 588 30.73 -1.68 15.00
N TRP A 589 30.65 -1.21 13.76
CA TRP A 589 31.14 -1.94 12.60
C TRP A 589 32.60 -1.62 12.38
N ALA A 590 33.45 -2.64 12.44
CA ALA A 590 34.92 -2.50 12.41
C ALA A 590 35.53 -2.73 11.02
N GLY A 591 34.70 -2.81 9.96
CA GLY A 591 35.18 -3.03 8.59
C GLY A 591 35.15 -4.50 8.16
N LEU A 592 35.79 -4.78 7.02
CA LEU A 592 35.78 -6.10 6.36
C LEU A 592 36.87 -7.07 6.87
N ALA A 593 37.61 -6.75 7.91
CA ALA A 593 38.79 -7.48 8.40
C ALA A 593 38.57 -8.94 8.79
#